data_430cfc0c852a4e40fe6216cb31b02f70
#
_entry.id   430cfc0c852a4e40fe6216cb31b02f70
#
_cell.length_a   1.000
_cell.length_b   1.000
_cell.length_c   1.000
_cell.angle_alpha   90.00
_cell.angle_beta   90.00
_cell.angle_gamma   90.00
#
_symmetry.space_group_name_H-M   'P 1'
#
loop_
_entity.id
_entity.type
_entity.pdbx_description
1 polymer ?
#
loop_
_entity_poly.entity_id
_entity_poly.type
_entity_poly.pdbx_seq_one_letter_code
_entity_poly.pdbx_strand_id
1 'polypeptide(L)'
;GDYGQDARARICSVLRGWREDYDVAALRDVDLSPLEGPQAQALMLLLAKYPEMLTAAAAGNAPHDVTFYLRDLAAAYHSYYDAERILVDDETVKQARLALVAATAQVLHNGLAVLGVSAPARM
;
A
#
# COMPACT_ATOMS: atom_id res chain seq x y z
N GLY A 1 -7.04 -6.95 -12.45
CA GLY A 1 -7.27 -5.96 -11.67
C GLY A 1 -7.99 -6.14 -10.36
N ASP A 2 -8.57 -7.31 -10.11
CA ASP A 2 -9.40 -7.46 -8.93
C ASP A 2 -8.60 -7.42 -7.63
N TYR A 3 -7.40 -7.99 -7.65
CA TYR A 3 -6.57 -7.99 -6.45
C TYR A 3 -6.23 -6.58 -5.99
N GLY A 4 -5.83 -5.72 -6.92
CA GLY A 4 -5.50 -4.34 -6.57
C GLY A 4 -6.71 -3.58 -6.07
N GLN A 5 -7.84 -3.77 -6.72
CA GLN A 5 -9.08 -3.09 -6.34
C GLN A 5 -9.63 -3.60 -5.01
N ASP A 6 -9.57 -4.90 -4.77
CA ASP A 6 -9.99 -5.47 -3.49
C ASP A 6 -9.12 -4.98 -2.34
N ALA A 7 -7.81 -4.96 -2.54
CA ALA A 7 -6.89 -4.47 -1.54
C ALA A 7 -7.14 -2.99 -1.26
N ARG A 8 -7.33 -2.18 -2.31
CA ARG A 8 -7.61 -0.76 -2.18
C ARG A 8 -8.90 -0.53 -1.40
N ALA A 9 -9.95 -1.29 -1.72
CA ALA A 9 -11.23 -1.16 -1.03
C ALA A 9 -11.09 -1.49 0.46
N ARG A 10 -10.34 -2.53 0.78
CA ARG A 10 -10.09 -2.95 2.15
C ARG A 10 -9.30 -1.89 2.91
N ILE A 11 -8.28 -1.34 2.29
CA ILE A 11 -7.48 -0.26 2.87
C ILE A 11 -8.33 0.98 3.12
N CYS A 12 -9.14 1.36 2.14
CA CYS A 12 -10.03 2.50 2.27
C CYS A 12 -11.04 2.31 3.40
N SER A 13 -11.51 1.08 3.60
CA SER A 13 -12.41 0.76 4.69
C SER A 13 -11.76 1.00 6.05
N VAL A 14 -10.51 0.58 6.21
CA VAL A 14 -9.76 0.82 7.45
C VAL A 14 -9.57 2.32 7.66
N LEU A 15 -9.12 3.04 6.64
CA LEU A 15 -8.86 4.47 6.75
C LEU A 15 -10.12 5.28 6.97
N ARG A 16 -11.25 4.82 6.45
CA ARG A 16 -12.51 5.52 6.60
C ARG A 16 -12.96 5.57 8.05
N GLY A 17 -12.76 4.48 8.80
CA GLY A 17 -13.09 4.44 10.20
C GLY A 17 -12.21 5.36 11.05
N TRP A 18 -11.19 5.90 10.45
CA TRP A 18 -10.16 6.71 11.11
C TRP A 18 -10.04 8.11 10.52
N ARG A 19 -10.94 8.43 9.62
CA ARG A 19 -10.84 9.61 8.75
C ARG A 19 -10.65 10.92 9.51
N GLU A 20 -11.33 11.09 10.62
CA GLU A 20 -11.31 12.35 11.34
C GLU A 20 -9.95 12.61 12.01
N ASP A 21 -9.26 11.53 12.36
CA ASP A 21 -7.98 11.62 13.04
C ASP A 21 -6.81 11.37 12.10
N TYR A 22 -7.10 11.12 10.83
CA TYR A 22 -6.11 10.71 9.86
C TYR A 22 -5.55 11.92 9.11
N ASP A 23 -4.25 12.11 9.24
CA ASP A 23 -3.53 13.18 8.56
C ASP A 23 -2.28 12.58 7.91
N VAL A 24 -2.26 12.54 6.58
CA VAL A 24 -1.14 11.98 5.83
C VAL A 24 0.17 12.69 6.17
N ALA A 25 0.10 14.01 6.33
CA ALA A 25 1.30 14.78 6.67
C ALA A 25 1.86 14.38 8.04
N ALA A 26 0.96 14.11 8.99
CA ALA A 26 1.39 13.68 10.33
C ALA A 26 2.04 12.30 10.31
N LEU A 27 1.63 11.44 9.38
CA LEU A 27 2.17 10.08 9.27
C LEU A 27 3.55 10.05 8.61
N ARG A 28 3.97 11.16 7.99
CA ARG A 28 5.24 11.22 7.28
C ARG A 28 6.44 11.05 8.20
N ASP A 29 6.35 11.56 9.42
CA ASP A 29 7.43 11.54 10.39
C ASP A 29 7.23 10.53 11.50
N VAL A 30 6.34 9.58 11.29
CA VAL A 30 6.03 8.55 12.29
C VAL A 30 7.21 7.58 12.42
N ASP A 31 7.51 7.21 13.67
CA ASP A 31 8.52 6.22 13.97
C ASP A 31 8.03 4.84 13.50
N LEU A 32 8.76 4.22 12.59
CA LEU A 32 8.41 2.92 12.02
C LEU A 32 9.05 1.74 12.74
N SER A 33 9.83 2.00 13.79
CA SER A 33 10.51 0.93 14.53
C SER A 33 9.57 -0.11 15.12
N PRO A 34 8.29 0.19 15.47
CA PRO A 34 7.38 -0.86 15.91
C PRO A 34 6.99 -1.88 14.85
N LEU A 35 7.31 -1.63 13.58
CA LEU A 35 6.97 -2.54 12.47
C LEU A 35 8.01 -3.65 12.35
N GLU A 36 8.00 -4.59 13.29
CA GLU A 36 9.02 -5.62 13.40
C GLU A 36 8.61 -6.97 12.82
N GLY A 37 7.33 -7.22 12.63
CA GLY A 37 6.85 -8.50 12.14
C GLY A 37 7.30 -8.82 10.72
N PRO A 38 7.42 -10.10 10.37
CA PRO A 38 7.87 -10.47 9.03
C PRO A 38 6.94 -9.98 7.91
N GLN A 39 5.63 -9.94 8.17
CA GLN A 39 4.68 -9.47 7.19
C GLN A 39 4.81 -7.96 6.97
N ALA A 40 5.03 -7.19 8.04
CA ALA A 40 5.27 -5.75 7.92
C ALA A 40 6.56 -5.47 7.17
N GLN A 41 7.61 -6.23 7.48
CA GLN A 41 8.91 -6.07 6.80
C GLN A 41 8.80 -6.38 5.32
N ALA A 42 8.09 -7.46 4.96
CA ALA A 42 7.90 -7.84 3.56
C ALA A 42 7.13 -6.76 2.80
N LEU A 43 6.10 -6.21 3.42
CA LEU A 43 5.30 -5.14 2.80
C LEU A 43 6.12 -3.87 2.60
N MET A 44 6.90 -3.48 3.61
CA MET A 44 7.77 -2.30 3.50
C MET A 44 8.80 -2.46 2.38
N LEU A 45 9.36 -3.66 2.24
CA LEU A 45 10.34 -3.94 1.21
C LEU A 45 9.74 -3.80 -0.19
N LEU A 46 8.51 -4.31 -0.37
CA LEU A 46 7.79 -4.14 -1.64
C LEU A 46 7.49 -2.69 -1.93
N LEU A 47 7.06 -1.94 -0.94
CA LEU A 47 6.78 -0.51 -1.13
C LEU A 47 8.03 0.25 -1.56
N ALA A 48 9.18 -0.10 -1.00
CA ALA A 48 10.44 0.53 -1.33
C ALA A 48 10.85 0.29 -2.79
N LYS A 49 10.37 -0.78 -3.41
CA LYS A 49 10.68 -1.11 -4.80
C LYS A 49 9.82 -0.39 -5.82
N TYR A 50 8.78 0.31 -5.38
CA TYR A 50 7.82 0.90 -6.30
C TYR A 50 8.46 1.87 -7.32
N PRO A 51 9.28 2.86 -6.91
CA PRO A 51 9.86 3.78 -7.88
C PRO A 51 10.73 3.09 -8.92
N GLU A 52 11.53 2.12 -8.49
CA GLU A 52 12.40 1.36 -9.36
C GLU A 52 11.60 0.51 -10.35
N MET A 53 10.56 -0.15 -9.86
CA MET A 53 9.68 -0.95 -10.70
C MET A 53 9.01 -0.08 -11.77
N LEU A 54 8.52 1.09 -11.36
CA LEU A 54 7.82 1.99 -12.27
C LEU A 54 8.74 2.49 -13.37
N THR A 55 9.97 2.86 -13.02
CA THR A 55 10.99 3.30 -13.97
C THR A 55 11.32 2.18 -14.96
N ALA A 56 11.51 0.97 -14.48
CA ALA A 56 11.83 -0.18 -15.32
C ALA A 56 10.68 -0.52 -16.28
N ALA A 57 9.45 -0.48 -15.78
CA ALA A 57 8.27 -0.76 -16.60
C ALA A 57 8.10 0.28 -17.71
N ALA A 58 8.35 1.55 -17.41
CA ALA A 58 8.28 2.63 -18.40
C ALA A 58 9.35 2.47 -19.46
N ALA A 59 10.58 2.17 -19.04
CA ALA A 59 11.71 2.00 -19.98
C ALA A 59 11.49 0.83 -20.92
N GLY A 60 10.92 -0.27 -20.40
CA GLY A 60 10.63 -1.46 -21.20
C GLY A 60 9.29 -1.45 -21.90
N ASN A 61 8.50 -0.38 -21.71
CA ASN A 61 7.13 -0.30 -22.21
C ASN A 61 6.34 -1.56 -21.84
N ALA A 62 6.41 -1.92 -20.55
CA ALA A 62 5.85 -3.16 -20.04
C ALA A 62 4.82 -2.89 -18.93
N PRO A 63 3.59 -2.45 -19.31
CA PRO A 63 2.57 -2.14 -18.30
C PRO A 63 2.15 -3.36 -17.47
N HIS A 64 2.31 -4.57 -17.99
CA HIS A 64 1.99 -5.77 -17.24
C HIS A 64 2.88 -5.95 -16.01
N ASP A 65 4.08 -5.36 -16.01
CA ASP A 65 4.95 -5.38 -14.83
C ASP A 65 4.32 -4.62 -13.67
N VAL A 66 3.62 -3.53 -13.98
CA VAL A 66 2.89 -2.78 -12.96
C VAL A 66 1.77 -3.65 -12.37
N THR A 67 1.04 -4.35 -13.22
CA THR A 67 -0.03 -5.25 -12.79
C THR A 67 0.50 -6.33 -11.86
N PHE A 68 1.60 -6.98 -12.23
CA PHE A 68 2.21 -8.01 -11.39
C PHE A 68 2.66 -7.45 -10.06
N TYR A 69 3.28 -6.29 -10.08
CA TYR A 69 3.72 -5.63 -8.85
C TYR A 69 2.53 -5.34 -7.92
N LEU A 70 1.44 -4.80 -8.45
CA LEU A 70 0.26 -4.47 -7.65
C LEU A 70 -0.38 -5.72 -7.06
N ARG A 71 -0.37 -6.83 -7.79
CA ARG A 71 -0.87 -8.11 -7.27
C ARG A 71 -0.02 -8.59 -6.09
N ASP A 72 1.30 -8.50 -6.23
CA ASP A 72 2.21 -8.88 -5.15
C ASP A 72 2.04 -7.97 -3.95
N LEU A 73 1.88 -6.67 -4.20
CA LEU A 73 1.66 -5.71 -3.13
C LEU A 73 0.35 -5.98 -2.39
N ALA A 74 -0.71 -6.26 -3.13
CA ALA A 74 -2.00 -6.58 -2.53
C ALA A 74 -1.92 -7.84 -1.69
N ALA A 75 -1.21 -8.87 -2.18
CA ALA A 75 -1.04 -10.12 -1.44
C ALA A 75 -0.24 -9.88 -0.16
N ALA A 76 0.82 -9.09 -0.23
CA ALA A 76 1.63 -8.75 0.94
C ALA A 76 0.81 -7.95 1.95
N TYR A 77 -0.03 -7.04 1.48
CA TYR A 77 -0.91 -6.28 2.36
C TYR A 77 -1.91 -7.19 3.07
N HIS A 78 -2.52 -8.13 2.34
CA HIS A 78 -3.47 -9.07 2.96
C HIS A 78 -2.79 -9.89 4.04
N SER A 79 -1.58 -10.38 3.80
CA SER A 79 -0.81 -11.11 4.80
C SER A 79 -0.54 -10.26 6.03
N TYR A 80 -0.18 -9.00 5.81
CA TYR A 80 0.07 -8.07 6.91
C TYR A 80 -1.22 -7.80 7.70
N TYR A 81 -2.30 -7.51 7.00
CA TYR A 81 -3.59 -7.19 7.62
C TYR A 81 -4.09 -8.36 8.48
N ASP A 82 -3.89 -9.58 8.01
CA ASP A 82 -4.33 -10.77 8.75
C ASP A 82 -3.43 -11.06 9.95
N ALA A 83 -2.16 -10.70 9.86
CA ALA A 83 -1.19 -10.99 10.92
C ALA A 83 -1.19 -9.95 12.03
N GLU A 84 -1.52 -8.70 11.71
CA GLU A 84 -1.38 -7.57 12.63
C GLU A 84 -2.69 -6.81 12.77
N ARG A 85 -3.05 -6.51 14.03
CA ARG A 85 -4.18 -5.63 14.28
C ARG A 85 -3.72 -4.18 14.07
N ILE A 86 -4.45 -3.42 13.25
CA ILE A 86 -4.05 -2.04 12.92
C ILE A 86 -4.42 -1.08 14.04
N LEU A 87 -5.68 -1.13 14.48
CA LEU A 87 -6.17 -0.20 15.49
C LEU A 87 -6.00 -0.81 16.87
N VAL A 88 -4.81 -0.60 17.45
CA VAL A 88 -4.45 -1.09 18.78
C VAL A 88 -4.40 0.10 19.74
N ASP A 89 -4.36 -0.20 21.05
CA ASP A 89 -4.38 0.84 22.08
C ASP A 89 -3.06 1.61 22.18
N ASP A 90 -1.94 0.95 21.91
CA ASP A 90 -0.63 1.60 21.93
C ASP A 90 -0.54 2.60 20.77
N GLU A 91 -0.51 3.88 21.11
CA GLU A 91 -0.54 4.95 20.09
C GLU A 91 0.65 4.91 19.16
N THR A 92 1.84 4.62 19.68
CA THR A 92 3.05 4.55 18.86
C THR A 92 2.95 3.42 17.84
N VAL A 93 2.49 2.26 18.27
CA VAL A 93 2.32 1.10 17.38
C VAL A 93 1.21 1.39 16.36
N LYS A 94 0.11 1.96 16.82
CA LYS A 94 -1.03 2.27 15.94
C LYS A 94 -0.61 3.24 14.84
N GLN A 95 0.12 4.30 15.19
CA GLN A 95 0.56 5.28 14.21
C GLN A 95 1.50 4.65 13.17
N ALA A 96 2.43 3.79 13.61
CA ALA A 96 3.32 3.10 12.71
C ALA A 96 2.56 2.20 11.73
N ARG A 97 1.61 1.43 12.24
CA ARG A 97 0.79 0.53 11.41
C ARG A 97 -0.09 1.31 10.44
N LEU A 98 -0.66 2.43 10.88
CA LEU A 98 -1.46 3.28 9.99
C LEU A 98 -0.60 3.92 8.90
N ALA A 99 0.63 4.31 9.23
CA ALA A 99 1.55 4.84 8.23
C ALA A 99 1.82 3.82 7.14
N LEU A 100 1.99 2.56 7.51
CA LEU A 100 2.22 1.49 6.55
C LEU A 100 0.98 1.26 5.67
N VAL A 101 -0.20 1.26 6.27
CA VAL A 101 -1.47 1.15 5.53
C VAL A 101 -1.63 2.32 4.56
N ALA A 102 -1.34 3.53 5.02
CA ALA A 102 -1.46 4.73 4.19
C ALA A 102 -0.51 4.69 3.00
N ALA A 103 0.74 4.28 3.24
CA ALA A 103 1.72 4.17 2.16
C ALA A 103 1.29 3.13 1.13
N THR A 104 0.76 2.00 1.59
CA THR A 104 0.25 0.96 0.69
C THR A 104 -0.91 1.49 -0.14
N ALA A 105 -1.86 2.18 0.49
CA ALA A 105 -3.00 2.76 -0.21
C ALA A 105 -2.54 3.74 -1.28
N GLN A 106 -1.56 4.57 -0.97
CA GLN A 106 -1.04 5.56 -1.91
C GLN A 106 -0.40 4.89 -3.13
N VAL A 107 0.40 3.86 -2.91
CA VAL A 107 1.07 3.14 -4.01
C VAL A 107 0.04 2.40 -4.86
N LEU A 108 -0.94 1.75 -4.24
CA LEU A 108 -2.01 1.07 -4.99
C LEU A 108 -2.79 2.05 -5.84
N HIS A 109 -3.12 3.21 -5.27
CA HIS A 109 -3.83 4.25 -6.00
C HIS A 109 -3.02 4.75 -7.20
N ASN A 110 -1.74 5.04 -6.97
CA ASN A 110 -0.85 5.53 -8.02
C ASN A 110 -0.67 4.48 -9.11
N GLY A 111 -0.48 3.22 -8.73
CA GLY A 111 -0.30 2.14 -9.69
C GLY A 111 -1.52 1.91 -10.56
N LEU A 112 -2.70 1.96 -9.95
CA LEU A 112 -3.96 1.82 -10.69
C LEU A 112 -4.15 2.98 -11.67
N ALA A 113 -3.76 4.19 -11.27
CA ALA A 113 -3.82 5.35 -12.17
C ALA A 113 -2.90 5.18 -13.37
N VAL A 114 -1.70 4.65 -13.15
CA VAL A 114 -0.76 4.36 -14.25
C VAL A 114 -1.38 3.37 -15.22
N LEU A 115 -1.99 2.30 -14.72
CA LEU A 115 -2.66 1.31 -15.56
C LEU A 115 -3.84 1.92 -16.31
N GLY A 116 -4.56 2.83 -15.69
CA GLY A 116 -5.68 3.53 -16.32
C GLY A 116 -5.23 4.37 -17.51
N VAL A 117 -4.10 5.04 -17.39
CA VAL A 117 -3.52 5.80 -18.48
C VAL A 117 -3.09 4.87 -19.62
N SER A 118 -2.53 3.71 -19.28
CA SER A 118 -2.05 2.74 -20.26
C SER A 118 -3.19 2.01 -20.98
N ALA A 119 -4.33 1.83 -20.29
CA ALA A 119 -5.47 1.09 -20.83
C ALA A 119 -6.78 1.74 -20.37
N PRO A 120 -7.07 2.98 -20.82
CA PRO A 120 -8.21 3.76 -20.30
C PRO A 120 -9.57 3.10 -20.52
N ALA A 121 -9.71 2.31 -21.55
CA ALA A 121 -10.98 1.65 -21.82
C ALA A 121 -11.33 0.58 -20.79
N ARG A 122 -10.40 0.20 -19.95
CA ARG A 122 -10.57 -0.83 -18.94
C ARG A 122 -11.03 -0.28 -17.60
N MET A 123 -10.93 1.00 -17.45
CA MET A 123 -11.23 1.62 -16.17
C MET A 123 -12.65 2.12 -16.14
#